data_99e9ee39549bba7b1e081756f3ecb0d2
#
_entry.id   99e9ee39549bba7b1e081756f3ecb0d2
#
_cell.length_a   1.000
_cell.length_b   1.000
_cell.length_c   1.000
_cell.angle_alpha   90.00
_cell.angle_beta   90.00
_cell.angle_gamma   90.00
#
_symmetry.space_group_name_H-M   'P 1'
#
loop_
_entity.id
_entity.type
_entity.pdbx_description
1 polymer ?
#
loop_
_entity_poly.entity_id
_entity_poly.type
_entity_poly.pdbx_seq_one_letter_code
_entity_poly.pdbx_strand_id
1 'polypeptide(L)'
;MAKATRAAYGETLVKLVEEGVDVMAVDADLAGSTTTKKLGIAYPDRLVDVGIAEQNMIGVASGLALSGRTVFTGSFAVFGSGRCWEQIRNTVCDSNLNVKVCPTHSGITVGPDGATHQALEDIALMRVLPQMRVYVPSDYASASAVIRLAAQTNGPFYVRLGRAAIPEIYDEDFSLKTLECANVLREGTDISIMACGVETAQALDAARILEKEGISAEVVDVISIAPLDSKTILRSASKTGIVLTVEEHNIHGGMGSAIAELISGNQPCKVVRHGMTSFGTSGTAEELMAHFKLDALGIAARVRDVLNK
;
A
#
# COMPACT_ATOMS: atom_id res chain seq x y z
N MET A 1 -17.45 9.58 -3.17
CA MET A 1 -17.68 9.31 -1.73
C MET A 1 -16.45 8.61 -1.19
N ALA A 2 -16.13 8.76 0.12
CA ALA A 2 -14.99 8.06 0.70
C ALA A 2 -15.27 6.55 0.83
N LYS A 3 -14.34 5.71 0.40
CA LYS A 3 -14.41 4.24 0.50
C LYS A 3 -13.07 3.69 1.01
N ALA A 4 -13.12 2.56 1.73
CA ALA A 4 -11.90 1.88 2.17
C ALA A 4 -11.29 1.04 1.04
N THR A 5 -9.96 0.99 0.93
CA THR A 5 -9.29 0.15 -0.08
C THR A 5 -9.58 -1.34 0.11
N ARG A 6 -9.79 -1.81 1.35
CA ARG A 6 -10.24 -3.19 1.60
C ARG A 6 -11.61 -3.52 0.96
N ALA A 7 -12.50 -2.52 0.78
CA ALA A 7 -13.79 -2.75 0.13
C ALA A 7 -13.63 -3.10 -1.36
N ALA A 8 -12.65 -2.47 -2.02
CA ALA A 8 -12.29 -2.81 -3.40
C ALA A 8 -11.82 -4.26 -3.52
N TYR A 9 -11.15 -4.79 -2.49
CA TYR A 9 -10.57 -6.14 -2.52
C TYR A 9 -11.64 -7.21 -2.78
N GLY A 10 -12.59 -7.36 -1.87
CA GLY A 10 -13.62 -8.40 -2.03
C GLY A 10 -14.53 -8.19 -3.25
N GLU A 11 -14.85 -6.92 -3.59
CA GLU A 11 -15.67 -6.61 -4.76
C GLU A 11 -14.95 -6.92 -6.08
N THR A 12 -13.65 -6.62 -6.16
CA THR A 12 -12.87 -6.92 -7.36
C THR A 12 -12.66 -8.42 -7.54
N LEU A 13 -12.48 -9.19 -6.45
CA LEU A 13 -12.40 -10.66 -6.56
C LEU A 13 -13.66 -11.27 -7.14
N VAL A 14 -14.84 -10.81 -6.72
CA VAL A 14 -16.12 -11.26 -7.28
C VAL A 14 -16.20 -10.93 -8.78
N LYS A 15 -15.90 -9.69 -9.16
CA LYS A 15 -15.89 -9.26 -10.57
C LYS A 15 -14.92 -10.06 -11.44
N LEU A 16 -13.74 -10.39 -10.93
CA LEU A 16 -12.76 -11.21 -11.65
C LEU A 16 -13.31 -12.60 -11.96
N VAL A 17 -14.02 -13.24 -11.01
CA VAL A 17 -14.67 -14.55 -11.26
C VAL A 17 -15.81 -14.42 -12.27
N GLU A 18 -16.63 -13.36 -12.19
CA GLU A 18 -17.68 -13.05 -13.18
C GLU A 18 -17.11 -12.88 -14.60
N GLU A 19 -15.92 -12.33 -14.71
CA GLU A 19 -15.16 -12.12 -15.96
C GLU A 19 -14.44 -13.39 -16.44
N GLY A 20 -14.58 -14.52 -15.72
CA GLY A 20 -13.98 -15.79 -16.07
C GLY A 20 -12.54 -15.99 -15.63
N VAL A 21 -11.98 -15.12 -14.77
CA VAL A 21 -10.63 -15.27 -14.22
C VAL A 21 -10.63 -16.31 -13.10
N ASP A 22 -9.73 -17.29 -13.18
CA ASP A 22 -9.63 -18.37 -12.18
C ASP A 22 -8.88 -17.92 -10.92
N VAL A 23 -9.58 -17.15 -10.06
CA VAL A 23 -9.05 -16.69 -8.78
C VAL A 23 -9.67 -17.46 -7.62
N MET A 24 -8.88 -17.66 -6.57
CA MET A 24 -9.32 -18.17 -5.26
C MET A 24 -8.82 -17.25 -4.14
N ALA A 25 -9.47 -17.32 -2.99
CA ALA A 25 -8.99 -16.69 -1.77
C ALA A 25 -8.77 -17.72 -0.66
N VAL A 26 -7.73 -17.50 0.16
CA VAL A 26 -7.48 -18.21 1.41
C VAL A 26 -7.46 -17.20 2.54
N ASP A 27 -8.29 -17.36 3.55
CA ASP A 27 -8.43 -16.40 4.66
C ASP A 27 -8.11 -17.06 6.01
N ALA A 28 -7.63 -16.28 6.96
CA ALA A 28 -7.30 -16.76 8.30
C ALA A 28 -8.30 -16.23 9.34
N ASP A 29 -9.58 -16.63 9.20
CA ASP A 29 -10.71 -16.31 10.10
C ASP A 29 -11.04 -14.80 10.20
N LEU A 30 -10.66 -14.03 9.19
CA LEU A 30 -10.91 -12.59 9.11
C LEU A 30 -11.72 -12.17 7.88
N ALA A 31 -12.36 -13.14 7.19
CA ALA A 31 -13.03 -12.93 5.90
C ALA A 31 -14.06 -11.79 5.90
N GLY A 32 -14.75 -11.56 7.02
CA GLY A 32 -15.65 -10.42 7.18
C GLY A 32 -14.92 -9.07 7.17
N SER A 33 -13.75 -8.98 7.82
CA SER A 33 -12.95 -7.76 7.94
C SER A 33 -12.11 -7.48 6.70
N THR A 34 -11.54 -8.52 6.10
CA THR A 34 -10.77 -8.44 4.85
C THR A 34 -11.64 -8.26 3.62
N THR A 35 -12.94 -8.53 3.76
CA THR A 35 -13.98 -8.54 2.71
C THR A 35 -13.92 -9.74 1.75
N THR A 36 -13.02 -10.70 1.91
CA THR A 36 -12.99 -11.96 1.13
C THR A 36 -14.27 -12.75 1.27
N LYS A 37 -15.04 -12.55 2.36
CA LYS A 37 -16.38 -13.12 2.56
C LYS A 37 -17.33 -12.85 1.38
N LYS A 38 -17.17 -11.72 0.66
CA LYS A 38 -17.98 -11.42 -0.54
C LYS A 38 -17.77 -12.47 -1.62
N LEU A 39 -16.53 -12.90 -1.84
CA LEU A 39 -16.21 -13.97 -2.76
C LEU A 39 -16.82 -15.30 -2.29
N GLY A 40 -16.66 -15.64 -1.02
CA GLY A 40 -17.23 -16.90 -0.46
C GLY A 40 -18.75 -16.96 -0.49
N ILE A 41 -19.46 -15.83 -0.39
CA ILE A 41 -20.93 -15.77 -0.53
C ILE A 41 -21.33 -15.97 -2.00
N ALA A 42 -20.65 -15.30 -2.94
CA ALA A 42 -20.98 -15.39 -4.36
C ALA A 42 -20.52 -16.73 -4.97
N TYR A 43 -19.37 -17.24 -4.54
CA TYR A 43 -18.72 -18.45 -5.06
C TYR A 43 -18.11 -19.27 -3.91
N PRO A 44 -18.89 -20.10 -3.19
CA PRO A 44 -18.43 -20.84 -2.00
C PRO A 44 -17.18 -21.68 -2.22
N ASP A 45 -17.01 -22.26 -3.40
CA ASP A 45 -15.86 -23.10 -3.75
C ASP A 45 -14.57 -22.28 -4.04
N ARG A 46 -14.64 -20.94 -3.97
CA ARG A 46 -13.53 -20.04 -4.25
C ARG A 46 -12.92 -19.42 -2.98
N LEU A 47 -13.46 -19.70 -1.81
CA LEU A 47 -12.91 -19.25 -0.52
C LEU A 47 -12.60 -20.45 0.36
N VAL A 48 -11.36 -20.50 0.86
CA VAL A 48 -10.92 -21.44 1.89
C VAL A 48 -10.60 -20.65 3.16
N ASP A 49 -11.27 -20.96 4.25
CA ASP A 49 -10.92 -20.43 5.57
C ASP A 49 -10.14 -21.49 6.35
N VAL A 50 -8.94 -21.12 6.83
CA VAL A 50 -8.03 -22.03 7.53
C VAL A 50 -8.05 -21.84 9.06
N GLY A 51 -8.95 -20.98 9.56
CA GLY A 51 -8.95 -20.55 10.95
C GLY A 51 -7.81 -19.57 11.25
N ILE A 52 -7.60 -19.23 12.53
CA ILE A 52 -6.55 -18.29 12.96
C ILE A 52 -5.17 -18.95 12.83
N ALA A 53 -4.71 -19.11 11.59
CA ALA A 53 -3.48 -19.84 11.26
C ALA A 53 -2.80 -19.28 9.99
N GLU A 54 -2.21 -18.08 10.10
CA GLU A 54 -1.68 -17.33 8.96
C GLU A 54 -0.52 -18.05 8.26
N GLN A 55 0.31 -18.79 8.97
CA GLN A 55 1.36 -19.62 8.36
C GLN A 55 0.75 -20.74 7.51
N ASN A 56 -0.31 -21.39 8.02
CA ASN A 56 -1.06 -22.39 7.26
C ASN A 56 -1.79 -21.78 6.05
N MET A 57 -2.32 -20.54 6.20
CA MET A 57 -2.91 -19.78 5.10
C MET A 57 -1.95 -19.66 3.91
N ILE A 58 -0.70 -19.27 4.16
CA ILE A 58 0.32 -19.17 3.10
C ILE A 58 0.67 -20.55 2.54
N GLY A 59 0.76 -21.60 3.38
CA GLY A 59 0.99 -22.98 2.92
C GLY A 59 -0.11 -23.50 1.99
N VAL A 60 -1.38 -23.32 2.38
CA VAL A 60 -2.53 -23.70 1.56
C VAL A 60 -2.59 -22.89 0.27
N ALA A 61 -2.39 -21.56 0.35
CA ALA A 61 -2.35 -20.71 -0.83
C ALA A 61 -1.25 -21.14 -1.82
N SER A 62 -0.08 -21.51 -1.30
CA SER A 62 1.04 -22.01 -2.12
C SER A 62 0.70 -23.33 -2.81
N GLY A 63 0.08 -24.28 -2.10
CA GLY A 63 -0.37 -25.53 -2.68
C GLY A 63 -1.41 -25.36 -3.80
N LEU A 64 -2.35 -24.44 -3.60
CA LEU A 64 -3.33 -24.07 -4.64
C LEU A 64 -2.66 -23.38 -5.83
N ALA A 65 -1.68 -22.51 -5.60
CA ALA A 65 -0.93 -21.88 -6.68
C ALA A 65 -0.12 -22.89 -7.50
N LEU A 66 0.45 -23.91 -6.87
CA LEU A 66 1.12 -25.02 -7.57
C LEU A 66 0.17 -25.83 -8.45
N SER A 67 -1.13 -25.86 -8.15
CA SER A 67 -2.14 -26.45 -9.02
C SER A 67 -2.55 -25.58 -10.21
N GLY A 68 -1.89 -24.43 -10.42
CA GLY A 68 -2.11 -23.53 -11.54
C GLY A 68 -3.09 -22.38 -11.29
N ARG A 69 -3.54 -22.19 -10.05
CA ARG A 69 -4.51 -21.14 -9.70
C ARG A 69 -3.85 -19.82 -9.33
N THR A 70 -4.57 -18.71 -9.53
CA THR A 70 -4.22 -17.42 -8.95
C THR A 70 -4.84 -17.29 -7.56
N VAL A 71 -4.00 -17.21 -6.52
CA VAL A 71 -4.49 -17.30 -5.14
C VAL A 71 -4.23 -16.00 -4.38
N PHE A 72 -5.30 -15.43 -3.84
CA PHE A 72 -5.27 -14.25 -2.96
C PHE A 72 -5.36 -14.66 -1.50
N THR A 73 -4.71 -13.93 -0.58
CA THR A 73 -4.79 -14.24 0.86
C THR A 73 -5.42 -13.10 1.65
N GLY A 74 -6.14 -13.42 2.73
CA GLY A 74 -6.83 -12.47 3.60
C GLY A 74 -6.44 -12.63 5.06
N SER A 75 -5.85 -11.59 5.65
CA SER A 75 -5.60 -11.42 7.09
C SER A 75 -5.35 -9.94 7.39
N PHE A 76 -5.10 -9.56 8.64
CA PHE A 76 -4.58 -8.22 8.94
C PHE A 76 -3.10 -8.12 8.61
N ALA A 77 -2.65 -6.91 8.25
CA ALA A 77 -1.30 -6.72 7.71
C ALA A 77 -0.20 -7.15 8.70
N VAL A 78 -0.34 -6.85 9.98
CA VAL A 78 0.63 -7.25 11.01
C VAL A 78 0.78 -8.77 11.11
N PHE A 79 -0.28 -9.53 10.90
CA PHE A 79 -0.27 -11.00 10.95
C PHE A 79 0.09 -11.60 9.59
N GLY A 80 -0.54 -11.12 8.51
CA GLY A 80 -0.34 -11.61 7.15
C GLY A 80 1.02 -11.26 6.53
N SER A 81 1.76 -10.32 7.11
CA SER A 81 3.13 -10.02 6.71
C SER A 81 4.16 -10.50 7.75
N GLY A 82 3.92 -10.24 9.03
CA GLY A 82 4.90 -10.52 10.08
C GLY A 82 4.94 -11.98 10.50
N ARG A 83 3.80 -12.55 10.90
CA ARG A 83 3.73 -13.91 11.45
C ARG A 83 4.10 -15.00 10.47
N CYS A 84 3.80 -14.81 9.18
CA CYS A 84 4.05 -15.80 8.12
C CYS A 84 5.16 -15.37 7.14
N TRP A 85 6.03 -14.45 7.54
CA TRP A 85 7.08 -13.89 6.68
C TRP A 85 8.02 -14.95 6.10
N GLU A 86 8.39 -15.93 6.91
CA GLU A 86 9.27 -17.01 6.48
C GLU A 86 8.62 -17.87 5.38
N GLN A 87 7.34 -18.22 5.54
CA GLN A 87 6.58 -18.97 4.53
C GLN A 87 6.43 -18.17 3.24
N ILE A 88 6.19 -16.86 3.34
CA ILE A 88 6.18 -15.97 2.16
C ILE A 88 7.54 -15.97 1.48
N ARG A 89 8.64 -15.82 2.25
CA ARG A 89 10.00 -15.81 1.72
C ARG A 89 10.34 -17.11 1.00
N ASN A 90 10.25 -18.24 1.69
CA ASN A 90 10.72 -19.52 1.19
C ASN A 90 9.74 -20.15 0.20
N THR A 91 8.45 -20.20 0.56
CA THR A 91 7.50 -20.97 -0.25
C THR A 91 6.98 -20.12 -1.42
N VAL A 92 6.64 -18.85 -1.17
CA VAL A 92 6.04 -18.01 -2.21
C VAL A 92 7.09 -17.36 -3.10
N CYS A 93 8.05 -16.64 -2.51
CA CYS A 93 9.00 -15.84 -3.29
C CYS A 93 10.08 -16.69 -3.95
N ASP A 94 10.76 -17.57 -3.20
CA ASP A 94 11.84 -18.41 -3.75
C ASP A 94 11.34 -19.29 -4.90
N SER A 95 10.12 -19.84 -4.76
CA SER A 95 9.47 -20.65 -5.81
C SER A 95 8.70 -19.82 -6.85
N ASN A 96 8.68 -18.50 -6.75
CA ASN A 96 7.94 -17.58 -7.65
C ASN A 96 6.47 -17.98 -7.87
N LEU A 97 5.77 -18.36 -6.80
CA LEU A 97 4.39 -18.83 -6.87
C LEU A 97 3.39 -17.70 -7.13
N ASN A 98 2.30 -18.03 -7.78
CA ASN A 98 1.24 -17.08 -8.13
C ASN A 98 0.32 -16.80 -6.92
N VAL A 99 0.91 -16.34 -5.81
CA VAL A 99 0.23 -15.97 -4.56
C VAL A 99 0.23 -14.46 -4.39
N LYS A 100 -0.96 -13.90 -4.12
CA LYS A 100 -1.20 -12.47 -3.89
C LYS A 100 -1.47 -12.28 -2.40
N VAL A 101 -0.47 -11.82 -1.67
CA VAL A 101 -0.57 -11.49 -0.25
C VAL A 101 -1.25 -10.14 -0.14
N CYS A 102 -2.55 -10.13 0.18
CA CYS A 102 -3.39 -8.91 0.18
C CYS A 102 -3.97 -8.64 1.58
N PRO A 103 -3.13 -8.34 2.57
CA PRO A 103 -3.63 -8.06 3.90
C PRO A 103 -4.31 -6.70 3.95
N THR A 104 -5.22 -6.56 4.91
CA THR A 104 -5.92 -5.32 5.20
C THR A 104 -5.51 -4.78 6.57
N HIS A 105 -6.05 -3.64 6.99
CA HIS A 105 -5.76 -3.08 8.32
C HIS A 105 -4.26 -2.77 8.51
N SER A 106 -3.62 -2.17 7.50
CA SER A 106 -2.24 -1.69 7.59
C SER A 106 -2.16 -0.29 8.18
N GLY A 107 -1.01 0.06 8.76
CA GLY A 107 -0.72 1.40 9.26
C GLY A 107 -1.41 1.76 10.58
N ILE A 108 -1.28 3.02 10.98
CA ILE A 108 -1.92 3.54 12.20
C ILE A 108 -3.43 3.76 12.05
N THR A 109 -3.92 3.90 10.80
CA THR A 109 -5.34 4.09 10.50
C THR A 109 -6.20 2.85 10.77
N VAL A 110 -5.61 1.75 11.23
CA VAL A 110 -6.35 0.65 11.91
C VAL A 110 -7.17 1.20 13.07
N GLY A 111 -6.62 2.17 13.80
CA GLY A 111 -7.35 2.93 14.78
C GLY A 111 -7.39 2.29 16.17
N PRO A 112 -8.61 2.02 16.75
CA PRO A 112 -8.78 1.61 18.15
C PRO A 112 -8.05 0.33 18.55
N ASP A 113 -7.79 -0.57 17.61
CA ASP A 113 -7.11 -1.84 17.88
C ASP A 113 -5.67 -1.66 18.41
N GLY A 114 -5.08 -0.48 18.13
CA GLY A 114 -3.81 -0.05 18.74
C GLY A 114 -2.57 -0.74 18.18
N ALA A 115 -1.44 -0.50 18.84
CA ALA A 115 -0.10 -0.86 18.38
C ALA A 115 0.08 -2.35 18.00
N THR A 116 -0.63 -3.26 18.64
CA THR A 116 -0.53 -4.71 18.37
C THR A 116 -1.12 -5.13 17.02
N HIS A 117 -1.93 -4.25 16.41
CA HIS A 117 -2.61 -4.50 15.13
C HIS A 117 -2.14 -3.55 14.02
N GLN A 118 -1.40 -2.52 14.35
CA GLN A 118 -0.88 -1.51 13.42
C GLN A 118 0.42 -2.01 12.77
N ALA A 119 0.35 -2.46 11.52
CA ALA A 119 1.52 -2.88 10.75
C ALA A 119 2.28 -1.64 10.26
N LEU A 120 3.48 -1.42 10.77
CA LEU A 120 4.35 -0.30 10.44
C LEU A 120 5.67 -0.73 9.81
N GLU A 121 5.86 -2.02 9.58
CA GLU A 121 7.07 -2.66 9.07
C GLU A 121 6.82 -3.50 7.81
N ASP A 122 5.58 -3.65 7.41
CA ASP A 122 5.11 -4.56 6.38
C ASP A 122 5.71 -4.26 4.98
N ILE A 123 5.81 -2.99 4.60
CA ILE A 123 6.46 -2.62 3.33
C ILE A 123 7.94 -3.01 3.36
N ALA A 124 8.65 -2.75 4.46
CA ALA A 124 10.06 -3.10 4.62
C ALA A 124 10.28 -4.62 4.52
N LEU A 125 9.45 -5.41 5.23
CA LEU A 125 9.51 -6.87 5.22
C LEU A 125 9.27 -7.45 3.83
N MET A 126 8.36 -6.86 3.06
CA MET A 126 7.99 -7.37 1.74
C MET A 126 8.94 -6.92 0.64
N ARG A 127 9.37 -5.64 0.64
CA ARG A 127 10.24 -5.13 -0.42
C ARG A 127 11.66 -5.71 -0.39
N VAL A 128 12.10 -6.27 0.74
CA VAL A 128 13.41 -6.92 0.83
C VAL A 128 13.44 -8.30 0.15
N LEU A 129 12.28 -8.90 -0.10
CA LEU A 129 12.18 -10.23 -0.72
C LEU A 129 12.35 -10.15 -2.24
N PRO A 130 13.30 -10.91 -2.82
CA PRO A 130 13.40 -11.05 -4.27
C PRO A 130 12.07 -11.52 -4.87
N GLN A 131 11.77 -11.06 -6.08
CA GLN A 131 10.55 -11.37 -6.84
C GLN A 131 9.24 -10.81 -6.26
N MET A 132 9.19 -10.38 -5.00
CA MET A 132 8.00 -9.78 -4.41
C MET A 132 7.72 -8.41 -5.03
N ARG A 133 6.51 -8.26 -5.58
CA ARG A 133 6.02 -6.97 -6.05
C ARG A 133 5.18 -6.33 -4.96
N VAL A 134 5.47 -5.08 -4.60
CA VAL A 134 4.86 -4.38 -3.45
C VAL A 134 4.08 -3.16 -3.94
N TYR A 135 2.78 -3.12 -3.65
CA TYR A 135 1.87 -2.05 -4.04
C TYR A 135 1.12 -1.48 -2.85
N VAL A 136 0.96 -0.17 -2.84
CA VAL A 136 0.25 0.59 -1.80
C VAL A 136 -0.76 1.53 -2.48
N PRO A 137 -1.95 1.04 -2.85
CA PRO A 137 -2.95 1.86 -3.52
C PRO A 137 -3.54 2.93 -2.61
N SER A 138 -3.91 4.08 -3.19
CA SER A 138 -4.23 5.32 -2.49
C SER A 138 -5.72 5.59 -2.35
N ASP A 139 -6.57 4.81 -3.03
CA ASP A 139 -8.03 4.87 -2.94
C ASP A 139 -8.68 3.57 -3.42
N TYR A 140 -10.01 3.56 -3.48
CA TYR A 140 -10.78 2.40 -3.93
C TYR A 140 -10.49 2.05 -5.40
N ALA A 141 -10.42 3.04 -6.29
CA ALA A 141 -10.21 2.81 -7.72
C ALA A 141 -8.81 2.22 -7.98
N SER A 142 -7.77 2.82 -7.41
CA SER A 142 -6.40 2.31 -7.52
C SER A 142 -6.23 0.93 -6.87
N ALA A 143 -6.93 0.64 -5.76
CA ALA A 143 -6.92 -0.69 -5.15
C ALA A 143 -7.54 -1.74 -6.08
N SER A 144 -8.68 -1.44 -6.71
CA SER A 144 -9.30 -2.30 -7.71
C SER A 144 -8.36 -2.56 -8.90
N ALA A 145 -7.72 -1.50 -9.40
CA ALA A 145 -6.75 -1.60 -10.50
C ALA A 145 -5.53 -2.46 -10.15
N VAL A 146 -4.96 -2.30 -8.93
CA VAL A 146 -3.84 -3.13 -8.46
C VAL A 146 -4.24 -4.60 -8.32
N ILE A 147 -5.43 -4.90 -7.77
CA ILE A 147 -5.91 -6.28 -7.62
C ILE A 147 -6.11 -6.94 -9.00
N ARG A 148 -6.64 -6.21 -9.97
CA ARG A 148 -6.76 -6.68 -11.36
C ARG A 148 -5.40 -6.95 -12.01
N LEU A 149 -4.44 -6.02 -11.85
CA LEU A 149 -3.07 -6.19 -12.32
C LEU A 149 -2.43 -7.44 -11.68
N ALA A 150 -2.59 -7.61 -10.38
CA ALA A 150 -2.08 -8.77 -9.65
C ALA A 150 -2.69 -10.09 -10.16
N ALA A 151 -4.01 -10.12 -10.45
CA ALA A 151 -4.68 -11.30 -10.99
C ALA A 151 -4.16 -11.69 -12.38
N GLN A 152 -3.80 -10.72 -13.21
CA GLN A 152 -3.33 -10.91 -14.59
C GLN A 152 -1.81 -11.16 -14.69
N THR A 153 -1.06 -10.95 -13.61
CA THR A 153 0.40 -11.06 -13.61
C THR A 153 0.84 -12.26 -12.78
N ASN A 154 1.58 -13.17 -13.37
CA ASN A 154 2.10 -14.33 -12.66
C ASN A 154 3.20 -13.94 -11.64
N GLY A 155 3.27 -14.66 -10.52
CA GLY A 155 4.26 -14.49 -9.47
C GLY A 155 3.74 -13.72 -8.23
N PRO A 156 4.59 -13.50 -7.22
CA PRO A 156 4.19 -12.97 -5.92
C PRO A 156 3.87 -11.47 -5.96
N PHE A 157 2.82 -11.09 -5.23
CA PHE A 157 2.44 -9.71 -4.97
C PHE A 157 2.15 -9.52 -3.48
N TYR A 158 2.49 -8.36 -2.96
CA TYR A 158 2.00 -7.80 -1.72
C TYR A 158 1.18 -6.56 -2.03
N VAL A 159 -0.10 -6.56 -1.67
CA VAL A 159 -1.00 -5.42 -1.87
C VAL A 159 -1.45 -4.92 -0.52
N ARG A 160 -0.94 -3.76 -0.13
CA ARG A 160 -1.19 -3.14 1.17
C ARG A 160 -2.54 -2.42 1.19
N LEU A 161 -3.49 -2.89 1.98
CA LEU A 161 -4.84 -2.34 2.03
C LEU A 161 -5.18 -1.78 3.41
N GLY A 162 -5.90 -0.65 3.42
CA GLY A 162 -6.31 0.05 4.63
C GLY A 162 -7.75 -0.29 5.08
N ARG A 163 -8.02 -0.01 6.37
CA ARG A 163 -9.35 -0.12 7.00
C ARG A 163 -10.17 1.17 6.83
N ALA A 164 -9.52 2.32 6.99
CA ALA A 164 -10.17 3.62 6.96
C ALA A 164 -10.77 3.93 5.59
N ALA A 165 -11.91 4.60 5.57
CA ALA A 165 -12.45 5.18 4.35
C ALA A 165 -11.65 6.43 4.00
N ILE A 166 -11.19 6.51 2.75
CA ILE A 166 -10.38 7.61 2.22
C ILE A 166 -11.07 8.25 1.01
N PRO A 167 -10.84 9.54 0.75
CA PRO A 167 -11.37 10.21 -0.43
C PRO A 167 -10.92 9.52 -1.71
N GLU A 168 -11.79 9.51 -2.72
CA GLU A 168 -11.44 9.05 -4.06
C GLU A 168 -10.52 10.08 -4.74
N ILE A 169 -9.42 9.60 -5.30
CA ILE A 169 -8.40 10.37 -6.01
C ILE A 169 -8.50 10.12 -7.50
N TYR A 170 -8.77 8.87 -7.88
CA TYR A 170 -8.88 8.41 -9.25
C TYR A 170 -10.33 8.15 -9.65
N ASP A 171 -10.59 8.24 -10.94
CA ASP A 171 -11.88 7.87 -11.53
C ASP A 171 -12.11 6.34 -11.49
N GLU A 172 -13.36 5.89 -11.56
CA GLU A 172 -13.71 4.46 -11.43
C GLU A 172 -13.09 3.57 -12.51
N ASP A 173 -12.75 4.12 -13.67
CA ASP A 173 -12.12 3.44 -14.80
C ASP A 173 -10.57 3.46 -14.75
N PHE A 174 -9.99 3.97 -13.67
CA PHE A 174 -8.54 3.97 -13.47
C PHE A 174 -7.97 2.55 -13.62
N SER A 175 -6.90 2.44 -14.40
CA SER A 175 -6.24 1.16 -14.67
C SER A 175 -4.73 1.33 -14.72
N LEU A 176 -4.02 0.30 -14.27
CA LEU A 176 -2.56 0.23 -14.35
C LEU A 176 -2.15 -0.42 -15.68
N LYS A 177 -1.29 0.27 -16.44
CA LYS A 177 -0.80 -0.22 -17.74
C LYS A 177 0.54 -0.94 -17.65
N THR A 178 1.29 -0.69 -16.59
CA THR A 178 2.63 -1.23 -16.34
C THR A 178 2.77 -1.65 -14.88
N LEU A 179 3.79 -2.45 -14.58
CA LEU A 179 4.10 -2.85 -13.21
C LEU A 179 4.67 -1.69 -12.38
N GLU A 180 5.33 -0.74 -13.02
CA GLU A 180 5.87 0.46 -12.40
C GLU A 180 4.81 1.57 -12.46
N CYS A 181 4.44 2.14 -11.32
CA CYS A 181 3.39 3.14 -11.28
C CYS A 181 3.64 4.19 -10.19
N ALA A 182 3.90 5.41 -10.64
CA ALA A 182 3.83 6.62 -9.84
C ALA A 182 3.17 7.73 -10.68
N ASN A 183 2.21 8.44 -10.09
CA ASN A 183 1.43 9.47 -10.78
C ASN A 183 1.65 10.84 -10.18
N VAL A 184 2.01 11.83 -11.01
CA VAL A 184 2.00 13.24 -10.59
C VAL A 184 0.55 13.71 -10.55
N LEU A 185 0.00 13.88 -9.35
CA LEU A 185 -1.38 14.32 -9.13
C LEU A 185 -1.50 15.85 -9.08
N ARG A 186 -0.43 16.53 -8.72
CA ARG A 186 -0.32 17.96 -8.68
C ARG A 186 1.06 18.39 -9.09
N GLU A 187 1.17 19.35 -9.99
CA GLU A 187 2.43 19.97 -10.37
C GLU A 187 2.90 20.99 -9.31
N GLY A 188 4.21 21.12 -9.14
CA GLY A 188 4.86 22.07 -8.24
C GLY A 188 6.35 22.22 -8.53
N THR A 189 7.00 23.23 -7.93
CA THR A 189 8.39 23.59 -8.24
C THR A 189 9.31 23.69 -7.02
N ASP A 190 8.78 23.85 -5.81
CA ASP A 190 9.60 24.11 -4.62
C ASP A 190 10.03 22.83 -3.89
N ILE A 191 9.16 21.81 -3.91
CA ILE A 191 9.38 20.52 -3.25
C ILE A 191 8.48 19.46 -3.90
N SER A 192 8.93 18.20 -3.98
CA SER A 192 8.08 17.04 -4.33
C SER A 192 7.69 16.31 -3.07
N ILE A 193 6.38 16.22 -2.80
CA ILE A 193 5.81 15.35 -1.75
C ILE A 193 5.45 14.03 -2.43
N MET A 194 6.18 12.97 -2.11
CA MET A 194 5.95 11.62 -2.62
C MET A 194 5.27 10.80 -1.53
N ALA A 195 4.02 10.42 -1.76
CA ALA A 195 3.17 9.74 -0.80
C ALA A 195 2.67 8.41 -1.35
N CYS A 196 2.20 7.51 -0.48
CA CYS A 196 1.53 6.28 -0.86
C CYS A 196 0.35 5.98 0.08
N GLY A 197 -0.63 5.23 -0.42
CA GLY A 197 -1.79 4.85 0.37
C GLY A 197 -2.59 6.06 0.87
N VAL A 198 -3.06 5.98 2.10
CA VAL A 198 -3.88 7.04 2.73
C VAL A 198 -3.17 8.41 2.76
N GLU A 199 -1.85 8.41 2.79
CA GLU A 199 -1.05 9.65 2.84
C GLU A 199 -1.12 10.47 1.56
N THR A 200 -1.51 9.88 0.44
CA THR A 200 -1.67 10.62 -0.82
C THR A 200 -2.76 11.69 -0.75
N ALA A 201 -3.89 11.38 -0.13
CA ALA A 201 -4.95 12.37 0.08
C ALA A 201 -4.48 13.49 1.04
N GLN A 202 -3.78 13.13 2.12
CA GLN A 202 -3.22 14.10 3.07
C GLN A 202 -2.17 15.00 2.42
N ALA A 203 -1.33 14.46 1.54
CA ALA A 203 -0.34 15.21 0.77
C ALA A 203 -1.00 16.22 -0.19
N LEU A 204 -2.10 15.85 -0.85
CA LEU A 204 -2.86 16.78 -1.70
C LEU A 204 -3.47 17.93 -0.89
N ASP A 205 -4.01 17.64 0.29
CA ASP A 205 -4.56 18.67 1.16
C ASP A 205 -3.46 19.57 1.76
N ALA A 206 -2.31 18.99 2.14
CA ALA A 206 -1.13 19.74 2.56
C ALA A 206 -0.64 20.69 1.46
N ALA A 207 -0.60 20.24 0.21
CA ALA A 207 -0.21 21.08 -0.91
C ALA A 207 -1.17 22.26 -1.14
N ARG A 208 -2.47 22.06 -0.91
CA ARG A 208 -3.48 23.16 -0.94
C ARG A 208 -3.28 24.19 0.19
N ILE A 209 -2.86 23.74 1.37
CA ILE A 209 -2.51 24.62 2.49
C ILE A 209 -1.28 25.45 2.14
N LEU A 210 -0.22 24.81 1.66
CA LEU A 210 1.06 25.42 1.29
C LEU A 210 0.92 26.43 0.15
N GLU A 211 0.04 26.18 -0.82
CA GLU A 211 -0.24 27.10 -1.92
C GLU A 211 -0.71 28.48 -1.44
N LYS A 212 -1.54 28.53 -0.39
CA LYS A 212 -2.01 29.79 0.21
C LYS A 212 -0.88 30.60 0.85
N GLU A 213 0.25 29.95 1.09
CA GLU A 213 1.47 30.53 1.68
C GLU A 213 2.55 30.79 0.60
N GLY A 214 2.20 30.59 -0.68
CA GLY A 214 3.10 30.81 -1.81
C GLY A 214 4.14 29.70 -1.99
N ILE A 215 3.92 28.51 -1.44
CA ILE A 215 4.78 27.32 -1.63
C ILE A 215 4.17 26.41 -2.67
N SER A 216 4.89 26.17 -3.77
CA SER A 216 4.47 25.33 -4.88
C SER A 216 4.94 23.88 -4.69
N ALA A 217 4.11 23.06 -4.02
CA ALA A 217 4.42 21.66 -3.78
C ALA A 217 3.86 20.76 -4.89
N GLU A 218 4.73 19.94 -5.49
CA GLU A 218 4.35 18.81 -6.32
C GLU A 218 3.86 17.66 -5.44
N VAL A 219 2.83 16.93 -5.88
CA VAL A 219 2.39 15.70 -5.19
C VAL A 219 2.45 14.53 -6.14
N VAL A 220 3.17 13.50 -5.73
CA VAL A 220 3.35 12.25 -6.48
C VAL A 220 2.77 11.10 -5.66
N ASP A 221 1.81 10.39 -6.23
CA ASP A 221 1.29 9.14 -5.68
C ASP A 221 2.17 7.97 -6.14
N VAL A 222 2.84 7.31 -5.21
CA VAL A 222 3.74 6.18 -5.47
C VAL A 222 2.99 4.88 -5.17
N ILE A 223 2.23 4.38 -6.15
CA ILE A 223 1.43 3.15 -5.99
C ILE A 223 2.31 1.91 -5.96
N SER A 224 3.34 1.82 -6.81
CA SER A 224 4.28 0.68 -6.81
C SER A 224 5.56 1.02 -6.06
N ILE A 225 5.87 0.23 -5.03
CA ILE A 225 7.07 0.37 -4.22
C ILE A 225 8.18 -0.57 -4.71
N ALA A 226 7.80 -1.73 -5.21
CA ALA A 226 8.69 -2.68 -5.87
C ALA A 226 7.92 -3.37 -7.02
N PRO A 227 8.29 -3.10 -8.26
CA PRO A 227 9.32 -2.15 -8.73
C PRO A 227 8.89 -0.69 -8.59
N LEU A 228 9.83 0.22 -8.35
CA LEU A 228 9.58 1.68 -8.38
C LEU A 228 9.48 2.21 -9.81
N ASP A 229 8.60 3.17 -10.06
CA ASP A 229 8.64 4.01 -11.27
C ASP A 229 9.80 5.02 -11.18
N SER A 230 10.99 4.52 -11.50
CA SER A 230 12.23 5.28 -11.44
C SER A 230 12.18 6.54 -12.31
N LYS A 231 11.52 6.46 -13.47
CA LYS A 231 11.44 7.59 -14.40
C LYS A 231 10.64 8.76 -13.81
N THR A 232 9.48 8.49 -13.26
CA THR A 232 8.64 9.53 -12.65
C THR A 232 9.30 10.11 -11.40
N ILE A 233 9.83 9.25 -10.50
CA ILE A 233 10.47 9.68 -9.26
C ILE A 233 11.70 10.54 -9.53
N LEU A 234 12.62 10.12 -10.41
CA LEU A 234 13.84 10.88 -10.73
C LEU A 234 13.52 12.20 -11.44
N ARG A 235 12.52 12.23 -12.32
CA ARG A 235 12.06 13.47 -12.96
C ARG A 235 11.56 14.49 -11.92
N SER A 236 10.72 14.07 -10.99
CA SER A 236 10.19 14.93 -9.93
C SER A 236 11.31 15.41 -8.98
N ALA A 237 12.21 14.51 -8.58
CA ALA A 237 13.36 14.83 -7.76
C ALA A 237 14.29 15.86 -8.44
N SER A 238 14.54 15.70 -9.75
CA SER A 238 15.34 16.66 -10.53
C SER A 238 14.67 18.01 -10.67
N LYS A 239 13.36 18.05 -10.82
CA LYS A 239 12.59 19.27 -11.01
C LYS A 239 12.62 20.17 -9.77
N THR A 240 12.41 19.59 -8.59
CA THR A 240 12.27 20.35 -7.35
C THR A 240 13.54 20.41 -6.50
N GLY A 241 14.47 19.47 -6.69
CA GLY A 241 15.72 19.39 -5.92
C GLY A 241 15.55 18.95 -4.46
N ILE A 242 14.32 18.86 -3.97
CA ILE A 242 13.99 18.46 -2.59
C ILE A 242 12.79 17.50 -2.63
N VAL A 243 12.91 16.35 -1.97
CA VAL A 243 11.86 15.34 -1.85
C VAL A 243 11.49 15.15 -0.38
N LEU A 244 10.20 15.23 -0.07
CA LEU A 244 9.60 14.75 1.18
C LEU A 244 8.81 13.49 0.88
N THR A 245 9.18 12.36 1.47
CA THR A 245 8.37 11.13 1.38
C THR A 245 7.44 11.03 2.57
N VAL A 246 6.19 10.60 2.35
CA VAL A 246 5.17 10.49 3.41
C VAL A 246 4.49 9.12 3.35
N GLU A 247 4.53 8.40 4.45
CA GLU A 247 3.99 7.04 4.57
C GLU A 247 3.52 6.73 6.00
N GLU A 248 2.36 6.11 6.17
CA GLU A 248 1.95 5.55 7.49
C GLU A 248 2.67 4.21 7.77
N HIS A 249 3.98 4.29 7.79
CA HIS A 249 4.92 3.18 7.96
C HIS A 249 6.17 3.71 8.66
N ASN A 250 6.98 2.84 9.23
CA ASN A 250 8.27 3.24 9.79
C ASN A 250 9.14 3.89 8.71
N ILE A 251 9.83 4.97 9.05
CA ILE A 251 10.74 5.67 8.11
C ILE A 251 11.93 4.80 7.66
N HIS A 252 12.16 3.67 8.31
CA HIS A 252 13.23 2.72 7.97
C HIS A 252 12.68 1.58 7.12
N GLY A 253 13.25 1.38 5.94
CA GLY A 253 12.95 0.26 5.04
C GLY A 253 11.68 0.39 4.19
N GLY A 254 10.80 1.39 4.41
CA GLY A 254 9.57 1.60 3.66
C GLY A 254 9.78 2.26 2.29
N MET A 255 8.72 2.92 1.78
CA MET A 255 8.73 3.66 0.52
C MET A 255 9.80 4.77 0.50
N GLY A 256 9.88 5.55 1.58
CA GLY A 256 10.85 6.63 1.66
C GLY A 256 12.31 6.16 1.60
N SER A 257 12.59 4.97 2.12
CA SER A 257 13.91 4.34 1.98
C SER A 257 14.16 3.89 0.55
N ALA A 258 13.19 3.28 -0.12
CA ALA A 258 13.31 2.87 -1.53
C ALA A 258 13.58 4.06 -2.46
N ILE A 259 12.86 5.18 -2.24
CA ILE A 259 13.07 6.42 -2.99
C ILE A 259 14.46 7.01 -2.71
N ALA A 260 14.91 7.03 -1.45
CA ALA A 260 16.23 7.53 -1.09
C ALA A 260 17.34 6.68 -1.73
N GLU A 261 17.21 5.34 -1.73
CA GLU A 261 18.12 4.42 -2.41
C GLU A 261 18.20 4.72 -3.92
N LEU A 262 17.05 4.89 -4.58
CA LEU A 262 16.98 5.23 -6.01
C LEU A 262 17.66 6.57 -6.32
N ILE A 263 17.30 7.62 -5.58
CA ILE A 263 17.82 8.98 -5.80
C ILE A 263 19.32 9.04 -5.53
N SER A 264 19.81 8.44 -4.44
CA SER A 264 21.24 8.46 -4.10
C SER A 264 22.11 7.76 -5.14
N GLY A 265 21.59 6.70 -5.77
CA GLY A 265 22.30 5.93 -6.79
C GLY A 265 22.30 6.56 -8.19
N ASN A 266 21.43 7.54 -8.46
CA ASN A 266 21.24 8.12 -9.79
C ASN A 266 21.45 9.63 -9.86
N GLN A 267 20.68 10.39 -9.09
CA GLN A 267 20.71 11.86 -9.11
C GLN A 267 20.49 12.41 -7.70
N PRO A 268 21.56 12.49 -6.89
CA PRO A 268 21.45 12.87 -5.49
C PRO A 268 20.81 14.25 -5.29
N CYS A 269 19.80 14.31 -4.44
CA CYS A 269 19.20 15.54 -3.93
C CYS A 269 18.80 15.34 -2.45
N LYS A 270 18.28 16.39 -1.81
CA LYS A 270 17.79 16.31 -0.43
C LYS A 270 16.55 15.45 -0.36
N VAL A 271 16.60 14.30 0.33
CA VAL A 271 15.44 13.45 0.62
C VAL A 271 15.18 13.46 2.12
N VAL A 272 13.97 13.85 2.51
CA VAL A 272 13.49 13.84 3.89
C VAL A 272 12.37 12.81 3.99
N ARG A 273 12.51 11.87 4.93
CA ARG A 273 11.49 10.85 5.17
C ARG A 273 10.58 11.28 6.31
N HIS A 274 9.27 11.21 6.10
CA HIS A 274 8.25 11.52 7.08
C HIS A 274 7.32 10.32 7.22
N GLY A 275 7.21 9.79 8.43
CA GLY A 275 6.50 8.57 8.77
C GLY A 275 6.66 8.26 10.24
N MET A 276 6.38 7.03 10.62
CA MET A 276 6.47 6.56 12.00
C MET A 276 7.92 6.36 12.44
N THR A 277 8.20 6.70 13.70
CA THR A 277 9.50 6.49 14.37
C THR A 277 9.35 5.73 15.69
N SER A 278 8.11 5.36 16.04
CA SER A 278 7.74 4.62 17.25
C SER A 278 6.60 3.67 16.91
N PHE A 279 6.25 2.81 17.85
CA PHE A 279 4.98 2.07 17.76
C PHE A 279 3.81 3.04 17.84
N GLY A 280 2.67 2.63 17.26
CA GLY A 280 1.44 3.39 17.32
C GLY A 280 0.73 3.27 18.68
N THR A 281 -0.48 3.77 18.76
CA THR A 281 -1.33 3.73 19.96
C THR A 281 -2.80 3.60 19.55
N SER A 282 -3.71 3.49 20.52
CA SER A 282 -5.16 3.42 20.28
C SER A 282 -5.77 4.81 20.16
N GLY A 283 -6.66 4.99 19.22
CA GLY A 283 -7.41 6.21 18.92
C GLY A 283 -8.24 6.05 17.66
N THR A 284 -9.00 7.05 17.26
CA THR A 284 -9.58 7.07 15.91
C THR A 284 -8.49 7.28 14.86
N ALA A 285 -8.75 6.91 13.61
CA ALA A 285 -7.78 7.14 12.53
C ALA A 285 -7.35 8.61 12.43
N GLU A 286 -8.32 9.54 12.53
CA GLU A 286 -8.08 10.98 12.47
C GLU A 286 -7.22 11.48 13.64
N GLU A 287 -7.53 11.05 14.87
CA GLU A 287 -6.73 11.41 16.07
C GLU A 287 -5.29 10.90 15.94
N LEU A 288 -5.09 9.69 15.44
CA LEU A 288 -3.76 9.11 15.27
C LEU A 288 -2.97 9.80 14.17
N MET A 289 -3.60 10.13 13.04
CA MET A 289 -2.96 10.91 11.96
C MET A 289 -2.49 12.28 12.49
N ALA A 290 -3.34 12.99 13.24
CA ALA A 290 -2.98 14.27 13.85
C ALA A 290 -1.88 14.12 14.92
N HIS A 291 -1.98 13.10 15.79
CA HIS A 291 -1.00 12.85 16.86
C HIS A 291 0.41 12.58 16.31
N PHE A 292 0.50 11.76 15.26
CA PHE A 292 1.77 11.43 14.62
C PHE A 292 2.17 12.42 13.52
N LYS A 293 1.40 13.51 13.31
CA LYS A 293 1.65 14.56 12.33
C LYS A 293 1.67 14.04 10.89
N LEU A 294 0.90 13.01 10.62
CA LEU A 294 0.71 12.42 9.29
C LEU A 294 -0.53 12.98 8.58
N ASP A 295 -1.28 13.87 9.23
CA ASP A 295 -2.36 14.63 8.63
C ASP A 295 -1.83 15.79 7.75
N ALA A 296 -2.71 16.41 6.99
CA ALA A 296 -2.35 17.51 6.09
C ALA A 296 -1.64 18.68 6.78
N LEU A 297 -2.00 19.00 8.02
CA LEU A 297 -1.37 20.07 8.80
C LEU A 297 0.04 19.68 9.22
N GLY A 298 0.24 18.45 9.67
CA GLY A 298 1.55 17.90 10.04
C GLY A 298 2.51 17.84 8.85
N ILE A 299 2.01 17.37 7.69
CA ILE A 299 2.79 17.32 6.44
C ILE A 299 3.18 18.75 6.00
N ALA A 300 2.22 19.71 6.01
CA ALA A 300 2.52 21.10 5.65
C ALA A 300 3.55 21.73 6.60
N ALA A 301 3.45 21.47 7.91
CA ALA A 301 4.44 21.91 8.88
C ALA A 301 5.82 21.33 8.57
N ARG A 302 5.89 20.04 8.23
CA ARG A 302 7.15 19.39 7.87
C ARG A 302 7.77 19.96 6.60
N VAL A 303 6.96 20.33 5.59
CA VAL A 303 7.43 21.00 4.38
C VAL A 303 8.08 22.36 4.74
N ARG A 304 7.44 23.17 5.60
CA ARG A 304 8.02 24.46 6.03
C ARG A 304 9.37 24.27 6.71
N ASP A 305 9.48 23.29 7.62
CA ASP A 305 10.76 22.96 8.29
C ASP A 305 11.84 22.59 7.27
N VAL A 306 11.49 21.79 6.26
CA VAL A 306 12.43 21.31 5.22
C VAL A 306 12.92 22.44 4.34
N LEU A 307 12.05 23.43 4.05
CA LEU A 307 12.34 24.62 3.24
C LEU A 307 12.90 25.78 4.07
N ASN A 308 12.99 25.68 5.41
CA ASN A 308 13.36 26.76 6.34
C ASN A 308 12.46 28.01 6.20
N LYS A 309 11.16 27.80 6.06
CA LYS A 309 10.14 28.86 5.90
C LYS A 309 9.13 28.85 7.04
#